data_8831f6bb69667e16c846c1ecb0b80049
#
_entry.id   8831f6bb69667e16c846c1ecb0b80049
#
_cell.length_a   1.000
_cell.length_b   1.000
_cell.length_c   1.000
_cell.angle_alpha   90.00
_cell.angle_beta   90.00
_cell.angle_gamma   90.00
#
_symmetry.space_group_name_H-M   'P 1'
#
loop_
_entity.id
_entity.type
_entity.pdbx_description
1 polymer ?
#
loop_
_entity_poly.entity_id
_entity_poly.type
_entity_poly.pdbx_seq_one_letter_code
_entity_poly.pdbx_strand_id
1 'polypeptide(L)'
;IGKCSCAFTRTCGLLHLKTAIEEMKQMVEAAFSVPNHKLIDAETVEALQYQDIRYPQNIEAGIIRELRNGHGEKAVDYGKKFADQVVNGSVKPEMIKEYTLRLMANVFRVYTEINGLSDEEQNMKYFMESVISGETMEEVRYQLEKFFHALYRENEEEISVENGIVMNAISYIRDHYREEISLSEVARICRVTPEYLSKIFYNETGINFSHFVQNFRISVAKRMLFAENCKVYEVAEA
;
A
#
# COMPACT_ATOMS: atom_id res chain seq x y z
N ILE A 1 4.44 7.26 -17.38
CA ILE A 1 5.17 6.05 -17.81
C ILE A 1 5.00 5.07 -16.67
N GLY A 2 4.20 4.00 -16.89
CA GLY A 2 3.95 2.98 -15.87
C GLY A 2 5.26 2.28 -15.50
N LYS A 3 5.48 2.03 -14.22
CA LYS A 3 6.56 1.18 -13.76
C LYS A 3 6.26 -0.24 -14.23
N CYS A 4 7.19 -0.88 -14.91
CA CYS A 4 7.07 -2.26 -15.35
C CYS A 4 8.27 -3.03 -14.81
N SER A 5 8.01 -4.09 -14.04
CA SER A 5 9.05 -5.02 -13.63
C SER A 5 9.07 -6.18 -14.62
N CYS A 6 10.20 -6.42 -15.26
CA CYS A 6 10.37 -7.52 -16.19
C CYS A 6 11.44 -8.47 -15.64
N ALA A 7 11.12 -9.75 -15.60
CA ALA A 7 12.08 -10.81 -15.27
C ALA A 7 12.53 -11.52 -16.56
N PHE A 8 13.83 -11.74 -16.69
CA PHE A 8 14.42 -12.45 -17.82
C PHE A 8 15.24 -13.63 -17.30
N THR A 9 15.10 -14.76 -17.96
CA THR A 9 16.00 -15.89 -17.75
C THR A 9 16.76 -16.22 -19.03
N ARG A 10 17.83 -17.02 -18.92
CA ARG A 10 18.56 -17.52 -20.07
C ARG A 10 17.66 -18.47 -20.87
N THR A 11 17.91 -18.57 -22.17
CA THR A 11 17.27 -19.61 -23.02
C THR A 11 17.51 -20.98 -22.39
N CYS A 12 16.43 -21.68 -22.04
CA CYS A 12 16.49 -23.00 -21.44
C CYS A 12 15.75 -24.03 -22.33
N GLY A 13 16.20 -25.29 -22.28
CA GLY A 13 15.45 -26.38 -22.86
C GLY A 13 14.18 -26.69 -22.05
N LEU A 14 13.22 -27.37 -22.67
CA LEU A 14 11.93 -27.76 -22.03
C LEU A 14 12.09 -28.43 -20.65
N LEU A 15 13.18 -29.19 -20.45
CA LEU A 15 13.50 -29.85 -19.18
C LEU A 15 13.78 -28.89 -18.02
N HIS A 16 14.21 -27.67 -18.32
CA HIS A 16 14.56 -26.64 -17.33
C HIS A 16 13.50 -25.54 -17.22
N LEU A 17 12.38 -25.66 -17.93
CA LEU A 17 11.33 -24.63 -17.94
C LEU A 17 10.77 -24.35 -16.55
N LYS A 18 10.56 -25.39 -15.74
CA LYS A 18 10.04 -25.24 -14.36
C LYS A 18 11.01 -24.43 -13.49
N THR A 19 12.31 -24.73 -13.57
CA THR A 19 13.34 -24.02 -12.82
C THR A 19 13.43 -22.54 -13.26
N ALA A 20 13.39 -22.30 -14.57
CA ALA A 20 13.40 -20.95 -15.11
C ALA A 20 12.18 -20.11 -14.69
N ILE A 21 10.98 -20.72 -14.59
CA ILE A 21 9.77 -20.06 -14.08
C ILE A 21 9.94 -19.71 -12.60
N GLU A 22 10.51 -20.62 -11.82
CA GLU A 22 10.74 -20.39 -10.39
C GLU A 22 11.75 -19.26 -10.14
N GLU A 23 12.86 -19.22 -10.90
CA GLU A 23 13.82 -18.13 -10.87
C GLU A 23 13.17 -16.78 -11.23
N MET A 24 12.34 -16.74 -12.28
CA MET A 24 11.61 -15.52 -12.64
C MET A 24 10.65 -15.05 -11.56
N LYS A 25 9.96 -15.96 -10.88
CA LYS A 25 9.10 -15.59 -9.74
C LYS A 25 9.90 -14.96 -8.61
N GLN A 26 11.04 -15.55 -8.25
CA GLN A 26 11.94 -15.00 -7.23
C GLN A 26 12.45 -13.61 -7.61
N MET A 27 12.77 -13.37 -8.89
CA MET A 27 13.16 -12.04 -9.36
C MET A 27 12.02 -11.02 -9.23
N VAL A 28 10.78 -11.40 -9.54
CA VAL A 28 9.61 -10.52 -9.39
C VAL A 28 9.33 -10.22 -7.91
N GLU A 29 9.46 -11.21 -7.03
CA GLU A 29 9.33 -11.01 -5.58
C GLU A 29 10.44 -10.10 -5.04
N ALA A 30 11.68 -10.28 -5.52
CA ALA A 30 12.81 -9.43 -5.16
C ALA A 30 12.60 -7.96 -5.55
N ALA A 31 11.83 -7.69 -6.60
CA ALA A 31 11.51 -6.33 -7.06
C ALA A 31 10.83 -5.48 -5.98
N PHE A 32 10.11 -6.10 -5.07
CA PHE A 32 9.50 -5.42 -3.93
C PHE A 32 10.54 -4.80 -2.98
N SER A 33 11.65 -5.49 -2.76
CA SER A 33 12.69 -5.11 -1.80
C SER A 33 13.86 -4.33 -2.41
N VAL A 34 13.93 -4.26 -3.73
CA VAL A 34 15.02 -3.59 -4.47
C VAL A 34 14.56 -2.20 -4.93
N PRO A 35 15.35 -1.14 -4.73
CA PRO A 35 14.99 0.21 -5.19
C PRO A 35 14.67 0.26 -6.68
N ASN A 36 13.67 1.06 -7.04
CA ASN A 36 13.00 1.17 -8.36
C ASN A 36 13.88 1.41 -9.61
N HIS A 37 15.19 1.39 -9.51
CA HIS A 37 16.12 1.68 -10.62
C HIS A 37 17.22 0.64 -10.79
N LYS A 38 17.17 -0.47 -10.07
CA LYS A 38 18.16 -1.53 -10.23
C LYS A 38 17.63 -2.64 -11.13
N LEU A 39 18.48 -3.08 -12.03
CA LEU A 39 18.27 -4.34 -12.76
C LEU A 39 18.32 -5.47 -11.72
N ILE A 40 17.31 -6.32 -11.73
CA ILE A 40 17.23 -7.49 -10.84
C ILE A 40 17.68 -8.69 -11.68
N ASP A 41 18.83 -9.22 -11.35
CA ASP A 41 19.40 -10.44 -11.91
C ASP A 41 19.47 -11.54 -10.84
N ALA A 42 19.91 -12.72 -11.23
CA ALA A 42 20.04 -13.83 -10.32
C ALA A 42 21.01 -13.55 -9.17
N GLU A 43 22.09 -12.78 -9.41
CA GLU A 43 23.07 -12.41 -8.38
C GLU A 43 22.43 -11.47 -7.36
N THR A 44 21.57 -10.55 -7.80
CA THR A 44 20.80 -9.66 -6.91
C THR A 44 19.84 -10.45 -6.05
N VAL A 45 19.16 -11.46 -6.61
CA VAL A 45 18.24 -12.34 -5.86
C VAL A 45 19.01 -13.18 -4.83
N GLU A 46 20.14 -13.78 -5.21
CA GLU A 46 20.99 -14.56 -4.30
C GLU A 46 21.60 -13.70 -3.18
N ALA A 47 21.87 -12.42 -3.46
CA ALA A 47 22.38 -11.47 -2.47
C ALA A 47 21.30 -11.02 -1.47
N LEU A 48 20.01 -11.17 -1.80
CA LEU A 48 18.91 -10.88 -0.88
C LEU A 48 18.82 -11.97 0.19
N GLN A 49 19.42 -11.72 1.33
CA GLN A 49 19.31 -12.59 2.49
C GLN A 49 18.14 -12.14 3.35
N TYR A 50 16.99 -12.78 3.18
CA TYR A 50 15.85 -12.54 4.05
C TYR A 50 16.08 -13.14 5.44
N GLN A 51 15.81 -12.32 6.45
CA GLN A 51 15.82 -12.73 7.84
C GLN A 51 14.43 -13.16 8.27
N ASP A 52 14.36 -14.23 9.04
CA ASP A 52 13.12 -14.65 9.67
C ASP A 52 12.95 -13.86 10.98
N ILE A 53 12.17 -12.79 10.92
CA ILE A 53 11.90 -11.93 12.06
C ILE A 53 10.59 -12.31 12.73
N ARG A 54 10.55 -12.23 14.06
CA ARG A 54 9.29 -12.33 14.79
C ARG A 54 8.58 -10.98 14.79
N TYR A 55 7.26 -11.03 14.82
CA TYR A 55 6.45 -9.83 14.97
C TYR A 55 6.86 -9.02 16.21
N PRO A 56 7.15 -7.71 16.09
CA PRO A 56 7.70 -6.90 17.18
C PRO A 56 6.61 -6.46 18.18
N GLN A 57 6.12 -7.40 18.99
CA GLN A 57 5.07 -7.18 19.99
C GLN A 57 5.41 -6.07 20.98
N ASN A 58 6.69 -5.90 21.33
CA ASN A 58 7.17 -4.85 22.22
C ASN A 58 6.97 -3.45 21.64
N ILE A 59 7.12 -3.30 20.33
CA ILE A 59 6.88 -2.01 19.63
C ILE A 59 5.39 -1.74 19.57
N GLU A 60 4.57 -2.72 19.18
CA GLU A 60 3.11 -2.59 19.19
C GLU A 60 2.59 -2.22 20.59
N ALA A 61 3.05 -2.91 21.63
CA ALA A 61 2.68 -2.58 23.01
C ALA A 61 3.09 -1.15 23.40
N GLY A 62 4.23 -0.67 22.91
CA GLY A 62 4.67 0.72 23.06
C GLY A 62 3.71 1.69 22.41
N ILE A 63 3.32 1.45 21.16
CA ILE A 63 2.34 2.27 20.45
C ILE A 63 1.01 2.34 21.22
N ILE A 64 0.45 1.18 21.59
CA ILE A 64 -0.82 1.09 22.29
C ILE A 64 -0.77 1.83 23.63
N ARG A 65 0.34 1.72 24.38
CA ARG A 65 0.53 2.42 25.65
C ARG A 65 0.54 3.93 25.45
N GLU A 66 1.31 4.44 24.49
CA GLU A 66 1.40 5.89 24.25
C GLU A 66 0.05 6.44 23.72
N LEU A 67 -0.68 5.64 22.93
CA LEU A 67 -2.06 5.96 22.54
C LEU A 67 -2.98 6.18 23.74
N ARG A 68 -3.02 5.21 24.64
CA ARG A 68 -3.88 5.29 25.82
C ARG A 68 -3.52 6.43 26.77
N ASN A 69 -2.26 6.88 26.71
CA ASN A 69 -1.76 8.01 27.49
C ASN A 69 -1.98 9.37 26.79
N GLY A 70 -2.55 9.40 25.58
CA GLY A 70 -2.74 10.63 24.79
C GLY A 70 -1.44 11.21 24.20
N HIS A 71 -0.38 10.40 24.12
CA HIS A 71 0.92 10.83 23.61
C HIS A 71 1.09 10.44 22.13
N GLY A 72 0.31 11.07 21.24
CA GLY A 72 0.30 10.77 19.81
C GLY A 72 1.68 10.81 19.14
N GLU A 73 2.48 11.86 19.38
CA GLU A 73 3.83 11.97 18.81
C GLU A 73 4.73 10.77 19.15
N LYS A 74 4.68 10.31 20.40
CA LYS A 74 5.46 9.13 20.81
C LYS A 74 4.99 7.85 20.15
N ALA A 75 3.67 7.73 19.90
CA ALA A 75 3.13 6.58 19.18
C ALA A 75 3.60 6.57 17.73
N VAL A 76 3.69 7.74 17.06
CA VAL A 76 4.29 7.89 15.73
C VAL A 76 5.76 7.47 15.74
N ASP A 77 6.54 7.86 16.76
CA ASP A 77 7.95 7.45 16.87
C ASP A 77 8.12 5.93 17.03
N TYR A 78 7.22 5.27 17.75
CA TYR A 78 7.17 3.80 17.79
C TYR A 78 6.78 3.21 16.43
N GLY A 79 5.86 3.86 15.70
CA GLY A 79 5.51 3.49 14.33
C GLY A 79 6.71 3.53 13.38
N LYS A 80 7.55 4.56 13.47
CA LYS A 80 8.82 4.65 12.72
C LYS A 80 9.77 3.51 13.08
N LYS A 81 9.94 3.19 14.37
CA LYS A 81 10.76 2.04 14.82
C LYS A 81 10.23 0.71 14.26
N PHE A 82 8.90 0.56 14.18
CA PHE A 82 8.31 -0.61 13.54
C PHE A 82 8.67 -0.66 12.05
N ALA A 83 8.52 0.47 11.34
CA ALA A 83 8.87 0.56 9.94
C ALA A 83 10.36 0.21 9.72
N ASP A 84 11.27 0.70 10.54
CA ASP A 84 12.70 0.42 10.43
C ASP A 84 13.03 -1.05 10.69
N GLN A 85 12.31 -1.71 11.59
CA GLN A 85 12.55 -3.12 11.90
C GLN A 85 11.89 -4.07 10.90
N VAL A 86 10.70 -3.76 10.41
CA VAL A 86 9.86 -4.66 9.61
C VAL A 86 9.91 -4.30 8.13
N VAL A 87 9.80 -3.01 7.79
CA VAL A 87 9.72 -2.56 6.40
C VAL A 87 11.13 -2.22 5.90
N ASN A 88 11.94 -3.26 5.74
CA ASN A 88 13.31 -3.15 5.22
C ASN A 88 13.61 -4.32 4.27
N GLY A 89 14.64 -4.18 3.44
CA GLY A 89 15.00 -5.14 2.40
C GLY A 89 15.47 -6.50 2.91
N SER A 90 15.64 -6.67 4.22
CA SER A 90 16.04 -7.95 4.84
C SER A 90 14.84 -8.79 5.28
N VAL A 91 13.60 -8.33 5.10
CA VAL A 91 12.38 -9.04 5.48
C VAL A 91 11.61 -9.45 4.23
N LYS A 92 11.02 -10.65 4.25
CA LYS A 92 10.21 -11.13 3.12
C LYS A 92 9.01 -10.21 2.86
N PRO A 93 8.69 -9.90 1.60
CA PRO A 93 7.58 -9.02 1.23
C PRO A 93 6.23 -9.39 1.87
N GLU A 94 5.92 -10.67 1.93
CA GLU A 94 4.69 -11.20 2.54
C GLU A 94 4.63 -10.88 4.03
N MET A 95 5.74 -11.08 4.75
CA MET A 95 5.83 -10.76 6.19
C MET A 95 5.74 -9.26 6.45
N ILE A 96 6.34 -8.43 5.58
CA ILE A 96 6.23 -6.98 5.67
C ILE A 96 4.75 -6.58 5.61
N LYS A 97 4.01 -7.06 4.61
CA LYS A 97 2.58 -6.76 4.44
C LYS A 97 1.75 -7.30 5.61
N GLU A 98 1.94 -8.57 5.96
CA GLU A 98 1.22 -9.20 7.07
C GLU A 98 1.39 -8.43 8.38
N TYR A 99 2.64 -8.15 8.76
CA TYR A 99 2.94 -7.47 10.02
C TYR A 99 2.47 -6.02 10.03
N THR A 100 2.55 -5.33 8.89
CA THR A 100 2.04 -3.97 8.75
C THR A 100 0.53 -3.93 8.90
N LEU A 101 -0.21 -4.82 8.22
CA LEU A 101 -1.66 -4.91 8.32
C LEU A 101 -2.11 -5.28 9.73
N ARG A 102 -1.42 -6.21 10.37
CA ARG A 102 -1.69 -6.60 11.77
C ARG A 102 -1.52 -5.42 12.73
N LEU A 103 -0.41 -4.69 12.59
CA LEU A 103 -0.17 -3.49 13.40
C LEU A 103 -1.28 -2.46 13.21
N MET A 104 -1.58 -2.13 11.96
CA MET A 104 -2.61 -1.13 11.64
C MET A 104 -3.97 -1.52 12.21
N ALA A 105 -4.38 -2.78 12.08
CA ALA A 105 -5.65 -3.27 12.61
C ALA A 105 -5.72 -3.16 14.15
N ASN A 106 -4.64 -3.54 14.86
CA ASN A 106 -4.60 -3.48 16.31
C ASN A 106 -4.56 -2.05 16.83
N VAL A 107 -3.77 -1.18 16.19
CA VAL A 107 -3.68 0.25 16.54
C VAL A 107 -5.02 0.94 16.29
N PHE A 108 -5.66 0.71 15.15
CA PHE A 108 -6.96 1.29 14.82
C PHE A 108 -8.05 0.85 15.79
N ARG A 109 -8.09 -0.44 16.15
CA ARG A 109 -9.03 -0.94 17.16
C ARG A 109 -8.89 -0.18 18.49
N VAL A 110 -7.66 0.00 18.97
CA VAL A 110 -7.43 0.74 20.23
C VAL A 110 -7.77 2.22 20.06
N TYR A 111 -7.47 2.82 18.91
CA TYR A 111 -7.85 4.19 18.60
C TYR A 111 -9.38 4.39 18.66
N THR A 112 -10.15 3.50 18.05
CA THR A 112 -11.62 3.55 18.08
C THR A 112 -12.21 3.26 19.47
N GLU A 113 -11.55 2.43 20.29
CA GLU A 113 -11.93 2.24 21.70
C GLU A 113 -11.80 3.54 22.52
N ILE A 114 -10.82 4.38 22.22
CA ILE A 114 -10.54 5.64 22.94
C ILE A 114 -11.43 6.77 22.43
N ASN A 115 -11.54 6.94 21.10
CA ASN A 115 -12.13 8.13 20.47
C ASN A 115 -13.58 7.89 19.99
N GLY A 116 -14.04 6.65 19.99
CA GLY A 116 -15.33 6.25 19.43
C GLY A 116 -15.23 5.91 17.94
N LEU A 117 -16.34 5.42 17.39
CA LEU A 117 -16.47 5.16 15.95
C LEU A 117 -16.69 6.50 15.25
N SER A 118 -15.76 6.88 14.39
CA SER A 118 -15.83 8.05 13.53
C SER A 118 -15.80 7.64 12.05
N ASP A 119 -15.94 8.59 11.13
CA ASP A 119 -15.84 8.38 9.67
C ASP A 119 -14.50 7.76 9.21
N GLU A 120 -13.61 7.46 10.13
CA GLU A 120 -12.27 6.93 9.91
C GLU A 120 -12.25 5.45 9.50
N GLU A 121 -13.34 4.70 9.61
CA GLU A 121 -13.42 3.32 9.10
C GLU A 121 -13.13 3.25 7.60
N GLN A 122 -13.58 4.24 6.82
CA GLN A 122 -13.30 4.31 5.39
C GLN A 122 -11.82 4.59 5.13
N ASN A 123 -11.20 5.45 5.94
CA ASN A 123 -9.78 5.75 5.87
C ASN A 123 -8.96 4.50 6.19
N MET A 124 -9.34 3.75 7.22
CA MET A 124 -8.68 2.50 7.58
C MET A 124 -8.71 1.48 6.45
N LYS A 125 -9.87 1.29 5.83
CA LYS A 125 -10.02 0.39 4.69
C LYS A 125 -9.09 0.80 3.53
N TYR A 126 -9.01 2.09 3.24
CA TYR A 126 -8.10 2.63 2.23
C TYR A 126 -6.62 2.30 2.54
N PHE A 127 -6.17 2.54 3.77
CA PHE A 127 -4.79 2.24 4.15
C PHE A 127 -4.47 0.75 4.03
N MET A 128 -5.37 -0.13 4.48
CA MET A 128 -5.20 -1.58 4.37
C MET A 128 -5.14 -2.04 2.91
N GLU A 129 -6.04 -1.57 2.05
CA GLU A 129 -6.04 -1.86 0.62
C GLU A 129 -4.76 -1.37 -0.06
N SER A 130 -4.26 -0.19 0.32
CA SER A 130 -3.02 0.38 -0.20
C SER A 130 -1.78 -0.43 0.19
N VAL A 131 -1.74 -0.97 1.41
CA VAL A 131 -0.66 -1.88 1.84
C VAL A 131 -0.72 -3.21 1.09
N ILE A 132 -1.93 -3.77 0.90
CA ILE A 132 -2.11 -5.03 0.16
C ILE A 132 -1.64 -4.87 -1.29
N SER A 133 -2.02 -3.78 -1.94
CA SER A 133 -1.70 -3.50 -3.35
C SER A 133 -0.30 -2.92 -3.56
N GLY A 134 0.41 -2.52 -2.50
CA GLY A 134 1.74 -1.94 -2.59
C GLY A 134 2.71 -2.87 -3.32
N GLU A 135 3.37 -2.34 -4.35
CA GLU A 135 4.30 -3.08 -5.20
C GLU A 135 5.75 -2.92 -4.74
N THR A 136 6.01 -1.96 -3.85
CA THR A 136 7.34 -1.69 -3.31
C THR A 136 7.32 -1.54 -1.79
N MET A 137 8.45 -1.78 -1.18
CA MET A 137 8.69 -1.58 0.25
C MET A 137 8.48 -0.12 0.65
N GLU A 138 8.92 0.82 -0.20
CA GLU A 138 8.75 2.26 0.03
C GLU A 138 7.27 2.66 0.04
N GLU A 139 6.44 2.07 -0.84
CA GLU A 139 5.00 2.32 -0.83
C GLU A 139 4.35 1.83 0.48
N VAL A 140 4.72 0.64 0.97
CA VAL A 140 4.21 0.12 2.23
C VAL A 140 4.65 1.00 3.41
N ARG A 141 5.93 1.43 3.45
CA ARG A 141 6.45 2.35 4.46
C ARG A 141 5.68 3.67 4.46
N TYR A 142 5.49 4.25 3.29
CA TYR A 142 4.75 5.50 3.11
C TYR A 142 3.31 5.39 3.63
N GLN A 143 2.60 4.30 3.30
CA GLN A 143 1.23 4.10 3.78
C GLN A 143 1.17 3.92 5.30
N LEU A 144 2.13 3.23 5.89
CA LEU A 144 2.22 3.10 7.35
C LEU A 144 2.46 4.46 8.03
N GLU A 145 3.34 5.29 7.50
CA GLU A 145 3.59 6.64 8.01
C GLU A 145 2.34 7.52 7.91
N LYS A 146 1.67 7.49 6.74
CA LYS A 146 0.41 8.22 6.53
C LYS A 146 -0.69 7.76 7.48
N PHE A 147 -0.81 6.47 7.73
CA PHE A 147 -1.75 5.92 8.71
C PHE A 147 -1.53 6.52 10.10
N PHE A 148 -0.29 6.53 10.59
CA PHE A 148 0.00 7.14 11.89
C PHE A 148 -0.29 8.64 11.91
N HIS A 149 0.08 9.36 10.86
CA HIS A 149 -0.21 10.79 10.76
C HIS A 149 -1.72 11.08 10.72
N ALA A 150 -2.51 10.24 10.05
CA ALA A 150 -3.96 10.40 10.01
C ALA A 150 -4.60 10.23 11.39
N LEU A 151 -4.13 9.25 12.18
CA LEU A 151 -4.66 9.00 13.53
C LEU A 151 -4.27 10.09 14.56
N TYR A 152 -3.19 10.83 14.32
CA TYR A 152 -2.64 11.77 15.33
C TYR A 152 -2.75 13.24 14.95
N ARG A 153 -3.47 13.59 13.90
CA ARG A 153 -3.79 14.99 13.58
C ARG A 153 -4.82 15.63 14.52
N GLU A 154 -5.00 15.07 15.69
CA GLU A 154 -6.01 15.54 16.66
C GLU A 154 -5.59 16.77 17.44
N ASN A 155 -5.12 17.85 16.92
CA ASN A 155 -5.18 19.17 17.60
C ASN A 155 -4.76 20.36 16.73
N GLU A 156 -4.54 20.16 15.46
CA GLU A 156 -4.49 21.27 14.55
C GLU A 156 -5.74 21.20 13.66
N GLU A 157 -6.64 22.14 13.81
CA GLU A 157 -7.80 22.42 12.99
C GLU A 157 -7.38 22.77 11.54
N GLU A 158 -6.74 21.82 10.88
CA GLU A 158 -6.56 21.75 9.46
C GLU A 158 -6.51 20.28 9.05
N ILE A 159 -7.70 19.66 8.93
CA ILE A 159 -7.88 18.72 7.82
C ILE A 159 -7.51 19.56 6.62
N SER A 160 -6.29 19.36 6.09
CA SER A 160 -5.89 20.18 4.97
C SER A 160 -6.98 19.99 3.93
N VAL A 161 -7.52 21.08 3.39
CA VAL A 161 -8.56 21.06 2.34
C VAL A 161 -8.15 20.07 1.24
N GLU A 162 -6.85 19.89 1.04
CA GLU A 162 -6.21 18.95 0.14
C GLU A 162 -6.50 17.48 0.46
N ASN A 163 -6.43 17.07 1.72
CA ASN A 163 -6.72 15.68 2.12
C ASN A 163 -8.20 15.35 1.89
N GLY A 164 -9.12 16.25 2.23
CA GLY A 164 -10.55 16.09 1.95
C GLY A 164 -10.83 15.97 0.44
N ILE A 165 -10.15 16.75 -0.40
CA ILE A 165 -10.28 16.65 -1.86
C ILE A 165 -9.80 15.30 -2.38
N VAL A 166 -8.65 14.82 -1.91
CA VAL A 166 -8.10 13.52 -2.33
C VAL A 166 -8.99 12.37 -1.86
N MET A 167 -9.53 12.43 -0.65
CA MET A 167 -10.47 11.42 -0.15
C MET A 167 -11.75 11.37 -0.97
N ASN A 168 -12.31 12.53 -1.36
CA ASN A 168 -13.47 12.60 -2.26
C ASN A 168 -13.15 12.00 -3.64
N ALA A 169 -11.95 12.27 -4.18
CA ALA A 169 -11.50 11.69 -5.44
C ALA A 169 -11.40 10.16 -5.36
N ILE A 170 -10.85 9.63 -4.27
CA ILE A 170 -10.73 8.17 -4.03
C ILE A 170 -12.11 7.53 -3.88
N SER A 171 -13.03 8.16 -3.15
CA SER A 171 -14.41 7.67 -3.03
C SER A 171 -15.08 7.59 -4.40
N TYR A 172 -14.94 8.64 -5.21
CA TYR A 172 -15.49 8.63 -6.57
C TYR A 172 -14.89 7.50 -7.43
N ILE A 173 -13.58 7.30 -7.40
CA ILE A 173 -12.92 6.17 -8.12
C ILE A 173 -13.52 4.84 -7.68
N ARG A 174 -13.73 4.65 -6.38
CA ARG A 174 -14.28 3.42 -5.81
C ARG A 174 -15.70 3.13 -6.31
N ASP A 175 -16.52 4.17 -6.40
CA ASP A 175 -17.92 4.02 -6.78
C ASP A 175 -18.10 3.85 -8.29
N HIS A 176 -17.15 4.39 -9.10
CA HIS A 176 -17.23 4.45 -10.55
C HIS A 176 -16.12 3.70 -11.29
N TYR A 177 -15.34 2.82 -10.62
CA TYR A 177 -14.16 2.16 -11.21
C TYR A 177 -14.45 1.37 -12.50
N ARG A 178 -15.70 0.98 -12.74
CA ARG A 178 -16.15 0.27 -13.96
C ARG A 178 -16.33 1.20 -15.15
N GLU A 179 -16.47 2.48 -14.92
CA GLU A 179 -16.69 3.51 -15.92
C GLU A 179 -15.35 4.11 -16.39
N GLU A 180 -15.37 4.86 -17.48
CA GLU A 180 -14.20 5.60 -17.92
C GLU A 180 -14.00 6.82 -17.01
N ILE A 181 -12.99 6.76 -16.14
CA ILE A 181 -12.67 7.82 -15.19
C ILE A 181 -11.52 8.66 -15.71
N SER A 182 -11.73 9.96 -15.88
CA SER A 182 -10.69 10.92 -16.22
C SER A 182 -10.33 11.82 -15.04
N LEU A 183 -9.05 12.24 -14.98
CA LEU A 183 -8.59 13.21 -13.99
C LEU A 183 -9.40 14.52 -14.04
N SER A 184 -9.74 14.97 -15.24
CA SER A 184 -10.52 16.21 -15.46
C SER A 184 -11.93 16.10 -14.90
N GLU A 185 -12.57 14.96 -15.03
CA GLU A 185 -13.89 14.70 -14.49
C GLU A 185 -13.88 14.71 -12.96
N VAL A 186 -12.96 13.98 -12.36
CA VAL A 186 -12.82 13.90 -10.90
C VAL A 186 -12.45 15.27 -10.32
N ALA A 187 -11.57 16.01 -10.98
CA ALA A 187 -11.22 17.38 -10.58
C ALA A 187 -12.47 18.30 -10.57
N ARG A 188 -13.31 18.21 -11.59
CA ARG A 188 -14.58 18.96 -11.66
C ARG A 188 -15.52 18.61 -10.51
N ILE A 189 -15.62 17.32 -10.15
CA ILE A 189 -16.46 16.87 -9.02
C ILE A 189 -15.89 17.38 -7.70
N CYS A 190 -14.58 17.33 -7.54
CA CYS A 190 -13.87 17.86 -6.37
C CYS A 190 -13.78 19.41 -6.36
N ARG A 191 -14.31 20.10 -7.40
CA ARG A 191 -14.28 21.57 -7.56
C ARG A 191 -12.89 22.18 -7.56
N VAL A 192 -11.94 21.51 -8.18
CA VAL A 192 -10.54 21.93 -8.34
C VAL A 192 -10.08 21.81 -9.80
N THR A 193 -8.91 22.33 -10.12
CA THR A 193 -8.32 22.14 -11.46
C THR A 193 -7.66 20.76 -11.57
N PRO A 194 -7.58 20.16 -12.77
CA PRO A 194 -6.91 18.87 -12.97
C PRO A 194 -5.44 18.89 -12.55
N GLU A 195 -4.73 19.99 -12.79
CA GLU A 195 -3.32 20.16 -12.43
C GLU A 195 -3.16 20.16 -10.90
N TYR A 196 -4.04 20.86 -10.21
CA TYR A 196 -4.04 20.92 -8.75
C TYR A 196 -4.37 19.54 -8.16
N LEU A 197 -5.44 18.88 -8.65
CA LEU A 197 -5.78 17.53 -8.20
C LEU A 197 -4.62 16.54 -8.45
N SER A 198 -3.99 16.58 -9.62
CA SER A 198 -2.87 15.71 -9.94
C SER A 198 -1.72 15.86 -8.94
N LYS A 199 -1.40 17.11 -8.59
CA LYS A 199 -0.32 17.42 -7.65
C LYS A 199 -0.62 16.92 -6.24
N ILE A 200 -1.79 17.31 -5.68
CA ILE A 200 -2.15 16.90 -4.31
C ILE A 200 -2.40 15.40 -4.21
N PHE A 201 -2.97 14.79 -5.25
CA PHE A 201 -3.20 13.34 -5.31
C PHE A 201 -1.89 12.57 -5.25
N TYR A 202 -0.86 13.00 -6.01
CA TYR A 202 0.47 12.42 -5.94
C TYR A 202 1.12 12.65 -4.57
N ASN A 203 1.03 13.86 -4.02
CA ASN A 203 1.59 14.18 -2.70
C ASN A 203 0.95 13.35 -1.58
N GLU A 204 -0.36 13.09 -1.66
CA GLU A 204 -1.11 12.35 -0.64
C GLU A 204 -1.03 10.83 -0.80
N THR A 205 -0.98 10.31 -2.04
CA THR A 205 -1.02 8.86 -2.30
C THR A 205 0.34 8.25 -2.68
N GLY A 206 1.32 9.07 -3.04
CA GLY A 206 2.63 8.62 -3.54
C GLY A 206 2.62 8.10 -4.97
N ILE A 207 1.44 8.01 -5.62
CA ILE A 207 1.29 7.49 -6.99
C ILE A 207 0.41 8.41 -7.84
N ASN A 208 0.62 8.38 -9.16
CA ASN A 208 -0.18 9.18 -10.09
C ASN A 208 -1.63 8.68 -10.15
N PHE A 209 -2.58 9.60 -10.34
CA PHE A 209 -4.02 9.33 -10.44
C PHE A 209 -4.35 8.17 -11.39
N SER A 210 -3.83 8.17 -12.61
CA SER A 210 -4.11 7.10 -13.59
C SER A 210 -3.59 5.74 -13.12
N HIS A 211 -2.44 5.71 -12.48
CA HIS A 211 -1.85 4.49 -11.93
C HIS A 211 -2.65 3.98 -10.72
N PHE A 212 -3.16 4.89 -9.89
CA PHE A 212 -4.06 4.53 -8.79
C PHE A 212 -5.34 3.85 -9.30
N VAL A 213 -6.00 4.44 -10.31
CA VAL A 213 -7.21 3.86 -10.93
C VAL A 213 -6.94 2.47 -11.51
N GLN A 214 -5.82 2.29 -12.22
CA GLN A 214 -5.41 1.00 -12.76
C GLN A 214 -5.18 -0.04 -11.66
N ASN A 215 -4.42 0.30 -10.64
CA ASN A 215 -4.13 -0.58 -9.50
C ASN A 215 -5.41 -0.96 -8.77
N PHE A 216 -6.31 -0.02 -8.57
CA PHE A 216 -7.61 -0.29 -7.96
C PHE A 216 -8.41 -1.31 -8.78
N ARG A 217 -8.52 -1.12 -10.10
CA ARG A 217 -9.19 -2.07 -11.01
C ARG A 217 -8.56 -3.46 -10.96
N ILE A 218 -7.23 -3.54 -11.01
CA ILE A 218 -6.50 -4.82 -10.91
C ILE A 218 -6.78 -5.50 -9.57
N SER A 219 -6.83 -4.75 -8.46
CA SER A 219 -7.12 -5.31 -7.14
C SER A 219 -8.54 -5.88 -7.06
N VAL A 220 -9.51 -5.20 -7.67
CA VAL A 220 -10.89 -5.70 -7.79
C VAL A 220 -10.96 -6.95 -8.66
N ALA A 221 -10.30 -6.93 -9.83
CA ALA A 221 -10.24 -8.09 -10.73
C ALA A 221 -9.64 -9.32 -10.06
N LYS A 222 -8.53 -9.15 -9.33
CA LYS A 222 -7.94 -10.22 -8.53
C LYS A 222 -8.93 -10.80 -7.50
N ARG A 223 -9.65 -9.94 -6.76
CA ARG A 223 -10.67 -10.40 -5.80
C ARG A 223 -11.77 -11.22 -6.47
N MET A 224 -12.30 -10.77 -7.60
CA MET A 224 -13.34 -11.48 -8.35
C MET A 224 -12.85 -12.86 -8.80
N LEU A 225 -11.61 -12.95 -9.31
CA LEU A 225 -11.02 -14.23 -9.74
C LEU A 225 -10.85 -15.22 -8.59
N PHE A 226 -10.44 -14.74 -7.39
CA PHE A 226 -10.14 -15.61 -6.26
C PHE A 226 -11.36 -15.92 -5.38
N ALA A 227 -12.27 -14.97 -5.18
CA ALA A 227 -13.41 -15.12 -4.26
C ALA A 227 -14.66 -15.69 -4.93
N GLU A 228 -14.90 -15.36 -6.20
CA GLU A 228 -16.16 -15.66 -6.87
C GLU A 228 -16.04 -16.78 -7.93
N ASN A 229 -14.84 -17.35 -8.10
CA ASN A 229 -14.58 -18.39 -9.11
C ASN A 229 -14.96 -17.95 -10.54
N CYS A 230 -14.96 -16.64 -10.79
CA CYS A 230 -15.30 -16.05 -12.08
C CYS A 230 -14.26 -16.42 -13.14
N LYS A 231 -14.69 -16.54 -14.39
CA LYS A 231 -13.76 -16.75 -15.50
C LYS A 231 -13.13 -15.42 -15.90
N VAL A 232 -11.90 -15.49 -16.43
CA VAL A 232 -11.10 -14.29 -16.79
C VAL A 232 -11.86 -13.34 -17.73
N TYR A 233 -12.64 -13.86 -18.68
CA TYR A 233 -13.41 -13.02 -19.60
C TYR A 233 -14.58 -12.31 -18.91
N GLU A 234 -15.22 -12.92 -17.89
CA GLU A 234 -16.29 -12.30 -17.10
C GLU A 234 -15.76 -11.14 -16.26
N VAL A 235 -14.53 -11.28 -15.76
CA VAL A 235 -13.86 -10.21 -15.01
C VAL A 235 -13.40 -9.07 -15.92
N ALA A 236 -13.06 -9.36 -17.19
CA ALA A 236 -12.65 -8.36 -18.16
C ALA A 236 -13.83 -7.50 -18.68
N GLU A 237 -15.05 -8.05 -18.64
CA GLU A 237 -16.30 -7.35 -19.04
C GLU A 237 -16.96 -6.58 -17.88
N ALA A 238 -16.57 -6.88 -16.62
CA ALA A 238 -17.15 -6.27 -15.41
C ALA A 238 -16.43 -5.00 -14.96
#